data_3bb77e74604bb6ff4e68b1d3af95812c
#
_entry.id   3bb77e74604bb6ff4e68b1d3af95812c
#
_cell.length_a   1.000
_cell.length_b   1.000
_cell.length_c   1.000
_cell.angle_alpha   90.00
_cell.angle_beta   90.00
_cell.angle_gamma   90.00
#
_symmetry.space_group_name_H-M   'P 1'
#
loop_
_entity.id
_entity.type
_entity.pdbx_description
1 polymer ?
#
loop_
_entity_poly.entity_id
_entity_poly.type
_entity_poly.pdbx_seq_one_letter_code
_entity_poly.pdbx_strand_id
1 'polypeptide(L)'
;LSEKKEKRMMENNAPGRGKLKVTGIIYTVLGALSILGSLLILGAGGLLLASDNDVGLVLGAAAGVFSVLGAVSGVFYLVIGILGIRNCGRPENCGANFVLGVIVLVLVVIGLVVNVAVSGPTGAAYSVVGLVLSILYLQGAKQNRDAWKAAQS
;
A
#
# COMPACT_ATOMS: atom_id res chain seq x y z
N LEU A 1 15.48 30.04 17.49
CA LEU A 1 14.78 30.57 16.30
C LEU A 1 15.40 30.07 14.99
N SER A 2 16.73 29.88 14.92
CA SER A 2 17.48 29.37 13.77
C SER A 2 17.11 27.91 13.47
N GLU A 3 17.19 27.04 14.45
CA GLU A 3 16.95 25.59 14.33
C GLU A 3 15.52 25.26 13.87
N LYS A 4 14.53 26.02 14.33
CA LYS A 4 13.12 25.84 13.94
C LYS A 4 12.86 26.31 12.49
N LYS A 5 13.61 27.33 12.04
CA LYS A 5 13.55 27.80 10.64
C LYS A 5 14.22 26.81 9.69
N GLU A 6 15.35 26.27 10.09
CA GLU A 6 16.13 25.29 9.34
C GLU A 6 15.36 23.96 9.19
N LYS A 7 14.73 23.49 10.27
CA LYS A 7 13.85 22.33 10.29
C LYS A 7 12.65 22.50 9.33
N ARG A 8 12.00 23.67 9.31
CA ARG A 8 10.91 23.98 8.39
C ARG A 8 11.38 24.07 6.92
N MET A 9 12.58 24.58 6.67
CA MET A 9 13.14 24.63 5.31
C MET A 9 13.46 23.22 4.79
N MET A 10 14.01 22.34 5.62
CA MET A 10 14.24 20.93 5.28
C MET A 10 12.91 20.18 5.06
N GLU A 11 11.89 20.46 5.87
CA GLU A 11 10.56 19.90 5.73
C GLU A 11 9.88 20.28 4.39
N ASN A 12 10.05 21.52 3.95
CA ASN A 12 9.49 22.00 2.69
C ASN A 12 10.28 21.55 1.44
N ASN A 13 11.57 21.28 1.59
CA ASN A 13 12.48 20.94 0.50
C ASN A 13 12.88 19.46 0.46
N ALA A 14 12.18 18.60 1.18
CA ALA A 14 12.44 17.15 1.15
C ALA A 14 12.28 16.60 -0.28
N PRO A 15 13.34 16.08 -0.93
CA PRO A 15 13.33 15.77 -2.37
C PRO A 15 12.36 14.64 -2.73
N GLY A 16 12.06 13.75 -1.79
CA GLY A 16 11.09 12.66 -1.95
C GLY A 16 9.65 13.00 -1.57
N ARG A 17 9.38 14.23 -1.09
CA ARG A 17 8.07 14.63 -0.56
C ARG A 17 6.93 14.45 -1.56
N GLY A 18 7.13 14.89 -2.80
CA GLY A 18 6.10 14.80 -3.84
C GLY A 18 5.72 13.36 -4.16
N LYS A 19 6.72 12.50 -4.33
CA LYS A 19 6.53 11.08 -4.63
C LYS A 19 5.79 10.36 -3.49
N LEU A 20 6.23 10.54 -2.25
CA LEU A 20 5.62 9.95 -1.06
C LEU A 20 4.18 10.44 -0.85
N LYS A 21 3.92 11.73 -1.07
CA LYS A 21 2.57 12.30 -0.92
C LYS A 21 1.61 11.71 -1.95
N VAL A 22 2.00 11.70 -3.22
CA VAL A 22 1.14 11.20 -4.31
C VAL A 22 0.90 9.71 -4.16
N THR A 23 1.95 8.91 -3.99
CA THR A 23 1.81 7.45 -3.79
C THR A 23 1.06 7.12 -2.50
N GLY A 24 1.26 7.88 -1.43
CA GLY A 24 0.52 7.74 -0.18
C GLY A 24 -0.98 7.99 -0.35
N ILE A 25 -1.38 9.02 -1.11
CA ILE A 25 -2.79 9.29 -1.43
C ILE A 25 -3.38 8.10 -2.21
N ILE A 26 -2.67 7.63 -3.23
CA ILE A 26 -3.13 6.50 -4.05
C ILE A 26 -3.30 5.24 -3.17
N TYR A 27 -2.34 4.91 -2.31
CA TYR A 27 -2.46 3.77 -1.40
C TYR A 27 -3.61 3.93 -0.40
N THR A 28 -3.87 5.14 0.10
CA THR A 28 -5.01 5.40 0.99
C THR A 28 -6.33 5.15 0.28
N VAL A 29 -6.48 5.64 -0.95
CA VAL A 29 -7.69 5.42 -1.76
C VAL A 29 -7.87 3.94 -2.09
N LEU A 30 -6.81 3.26 -2.55
CA LEU A 30 -6.86 1.83 -2.85
C LEU A 30 -7.17 0.99 -1.60
N GLY A 31 -6.61 1.35 -0.45
CA GLY A 31 -6.92 0.68 0.82
C GLY A 31 -8.38 0.82 1.22
N ALA A 32 -8.94 2.04 1.11
CA ALA A 32 -10.34 2.28 1.40
C ALA A 32 -11.26 1.50 0.44
N LEU A 33 -10.97 1.51 -0.85
CA LEU A 33 -11.72 0.75 -1.85
C LEU A 33 -11.61 -0.76 -1.63
N SER A 34 -10.45 -1.25 -1.22
CA SER A 34 -10.24 -2.67 -0.91
C SER A 34 -11.08 -3.13 0.28
N ILE A 35 -11.16 -2.31 1.34
CA ILE A 35 -12.01 -2.61 2.51
C ILE A 35 -13.49 -2.60 2.10
N LEU A 36 -13.94 -1.59 1.38
CA LEU A 36 -15.33 -1.54 0.90
C LEU A 36 -15.68 -2.73 0.01
N GLY A 37 -14.79 -3.06 -0.93
CA GLY A 37 -14.95 -4.23 -1.79
C GLY A 37 -15.01 -5.54 -1.02
N SER A 38 -14.16 -5.70 0.00
CA SER A 38 -14.16 -6.90 0.85
C SER A 38 -15.45 -7.05 1.66
N LEU A 39 -16.03 -5.95 2.13
CA LEU A 39 -17.33 -5.98 2.82
C LEU A 39 -18.47 -6.38 1.87
N LEU A 40 -18.45 -5.90 0.62
CA LEU A 40 -19.43 -6.30 -0.39
C LEU A 40 -19.31 -7.80 -0.73
N ILE A 41 -18.08 -8.30 -0.90
CA ILE A 41 -17.80 -9.72 -1.16
C ILE A 41 -18.28 -10.57 0.03
N LEU A 42 -18.05 -10.11 1.27
CA LEU A 42 -18.52 -10.80 2.47
C LEU A 42 -20.05 -10.89 2.51
N GLY A 43 -20.73 -9.78 2.20
CA GLY A 43 -22.20 -9.75 2.13
C GLY A 43 -22.76 -10.69 1.07
N ALA A 44 -22.22 -10.65 -0.14
CA ALA A 44 -22.59 -11.55 -1.22
C ALA A 44 -22.30 -13.02 -0.88
N GLY A 45 -21.14 -13.30 -0.28
CA GLY A 45 -20.76 -14.63 0.18
C GLY A 45 -21.72 -15.16 1.25
N GLY A 46 -22.18 -14.33 2.18
CA GLY A 46 -23.17 -14.69 3.19
C GLY A 46 -24.52 -15.09 2.57
N LEU A 47 -24.96 -14.40 1.53
CA LEU A 47 -26.17 -14.77 0.78
C LEU A 47 -26.01 -16.12 0.05
N LEU A 48 -24.82 -16.40 -0.49
CA LEU A 48 -24.52 -17.69 -1.12
C LEU A 48 -24.49 -18.83 -0.11
N LEU A 49 -23.94 -18.60 1.09
CA LEU A 49 -23.97 -19.59 2.19
C LEU A 49 -25.39 -19.92 2.66
N ALA A 50 -26.32 -18.97 2.55
CA ALA A 50 -27.73 -19.19 2.91
C ALA A 50 -28.52 -19.93 1.82
N SER A 51 -27.92 -20.19 0.65
CA SER A 51 -28.55 -20.99 -0.40
C SER A 51 -28.35 -22.48 -0.12
N ASP A 52 -29.45 -23.26 -0.12
CA ASP A 52 -29.44 -24.71 0.17
C ASP A 52 -28.88 -25.55 -0.99
N ASN A 53 -27.69 -25.17 -1.50
CA ASN A 53 -27.00 -25.92 -2.53
C ASN A 53 -25.48 -25.96 -2.33
N ASP A 54 -24.86 -27.07 -2.71
CA ASP A 54 -23.42 -27.31 -2.53
C ASP A 54 -22.55 -26.28 -3.19
N VAL A 55 -22.95 -25.75 -4.36
CA VAL A 55 -22.22 -24.72 -5.10
C VAL A 55 -22.22 -23.39 -4.34
N GLY A 56 -23.36 -23.00 -3.77
CA GLY A 56 -23.49 -21.82 -2.93
C GLY A 56 -22.62 -21.89 -1.67
N LEU A 57 -22.56 -23.07 -1.05
CA LEU A 57 -21.69 -23.31 0.11
C LEU A 57 -20.22 -23.11 -0.22
N VAL A 58 -19.73 -23.71 -1.30
CA VAL A 58 -18.32 -23.59 -1.72
C VAL A 58 -17.98 -22.16 -2.12
N LEU A 59 -18.83 -21.51 -2.93
CA LEU A 59 -18.59 -20.13 -3.37
C LEU A 59 -18.68 -19.14 -2.21
N GLY A 60 -19.61 -19.31 -1.29
CA GLY A 60 -19.78 -18.48 -0.12
C GLY A 60 -18.59 -18.60 0.85
N ALA A 61 -18.09 -19.82 1.09
CA ALA A 61 -16.89 -20.04 1.89
C ALA A 61 -15.64 -19.39 1.23
N ALA A 62 -15.46 -19.56 -0.08
CA ALA A 62 -14.39 -18.92 -0.81
C ALA A 62 -14.48 -17.37 -0.72
N ALA A 63 -15.67 -16.79 -0.92
CA ALA A 63 -15.91 -15.36 -0.77
C ALA A 63 -15.55 -14.86 0.64
N GLY A 64 -15.87 -15.64 1.68
CA GLY A 64 -15.48 -15.34 3.06
C GLY A 64 -13.96 -15.23 3.23
N VAL A 65 -13.20 -16.19 2.73
CA VAL A 65 -11.72 -16.17 2.78
C VAL A 65 -11.17 -14.98 2.02
N PHE A 66 -11.64 -14.74 0.79
CA PHE A 66 -11.17 -13.61 -0.02
C PHE A 66 -11.53 -12.25 0.60
N SER A 67 -12.68 -12.12 1.27
CA SER A 67 -13.06 -10.87 1.93
C SER A 67 -12.16 -10.57 3.13
N VAL A 68 -11.78 -11.56 3.93
CA VAL A 68 -10.83 -11.38 5.04
C VAL A 68 -9.46 -10.96 4.52
N LEU A 69 -8.94 -11.64 3.51
CA LEU A 69 -7.65 -11.29 2.89
C LEU A 69 -7.68 -9.87 2.28
N GLY A 70 -8.78 -9.51 1.62
CA GLY A 70 -9.00 -8.18 1.06
C GLY A 70 -9.06 -7.08 2.12
N ALA A 71 -9.74 -7.33 3.25
CA ALA A 71 -9.81 -6.41 4.37
C ALA A 71 -8.44 -6.18 5.02
N VAL A 72 -7.69 -7.26 5.29
CA VAL A 72 -6.33 -7.17 5.86
C VAL A 72 -5.40 -6.40 4.93
N SER A 73 -5.42 -6.70 3.63
CA SER A 73 -4.64 -5.98 2.64
C SER A 73 -5.04 -4.50 2.55
N GLY A 74 -6.33 -4.20 2.62
CA GLY A 74 -6.86 -2.84 2.60
C GLY A 74 -6.40 -2.03 3.80
N VAL A 75 -6.43 -2.60 5.02
CA VAL A 75 -5.89 -1.96 6.23
C VAL A 75 -4.40 -1.69 6.07
N PHE A 76 -3.64 -2.65 5.53
CA PHE A 76 -2.21 -2.48 5.30
C PHE A 76 -1.91 -1.33 4.33
N TYR A 77 -2.64 -1.24 3.21
CA TYR A 77 -2.51 -0.12 2.26
C TYR A 77 -2.91 1.23 2.88
N LEU A 78 -3.95 1.27 3.73
CA LEU A 78 -4.32 2.48 4.47
C LEU A 78 -3.19 2.95 5.38
N VAL A 79 -2.61 2.04 6.17
CA VAL A 79 -1.51 2.37 7.08
C VAL A 79 -0.32 2.94 6.32
N ILE A 80 0.09 2.29 5.23
CA ILE A 80 1.20 2.74 4.39
C ILE A 80 0.89 4.10 3.75
N GLY A 81 -0.32 4.25 3.22
CA GLY A 81 -0.75 5.49 2.60
C GLY A 81 -0.75 6.66 3.58
N ILE A 82 -1.35 6.48 4.76
CA ILE A 82 -1.40 7.51 5.81
C ILE A 82 0.01 7.86 6.31
N LEU A 83 0.86 6.85 6.58
CA LEU A 83 2.23 7.09 7.01
C LEU A 83 3.07 7.77 5.91
N GLY A 84 2.86 7.40 4.64
CA GLY A 84 3.48 8.06 3.50
C GLY A 84 3.14 9.55 3.43
N ILE A 85 1.85 9.89 3.58
CA ILE A 85 1.37 11.28 3.59
C ILE A 85 1.89 12.02 4.82
N ARG A 86 1.75 11.43 6.00
CA ARG A 86 2.11 12.08 7.27
C ARG A 86 3.60 12.36 7.38
N ASN A 87 4.41 11.44 6.88
CA ASN A 87 5.87 11.51 7.00
C ASN A 87 6.57 12.04 5.75
N CYS A 88 5.83 12.42 4.70
CA CYS A 88 6.43 12.92 3.45
C CYS A 88 7.29 14.18 3.64
N GLY A 89 6.91 15.03 4.61
CA GLY A 89 7.66 16.23 4.97
C GLY A 89 8.57 16.08 6.20
N ARG A 90 8.65 14.89 6.81
CA ARG A 90 9.44 14.64 8.02
C ARG A 90 10.61 13.70 7.73
N PRO A 91 11.76 14.24 7.31
CA PRO A 91 12.93 13.43 6.96
C PRO A 91 13.45 12.61 8.17
N GLU A 92 13.21 13.05 9.40
CA GLU A 92 13.52 12.30 10.63
C GLU A 92 12.83 10.93 10.70
N ASN A 93 11.64 10.78 10.12
CA ASN A 93 10.84 9.54 10.10
C ASN A 93 11.01 8.74 8.80
N CYS A 94 11.96 9.12 7.95
CA CYS A 94 12.18 8.47 6.65
C CYS A 94 12.60 7.00 6.76
N GLY A 95 13.21 6.61 7.87
CA GLY A 95 13.60 5.21 8.13
C GLY A 95 12.40 4.26 8.12
N ALA A 96 11.34 4.62 8.84
CA ALA A 96 10.11 3.82 8.90
C ALA A 96 9.44 3.70 7.51
N ASN A 97 9.34 4.80 6.76
CA ASN A 97 8.79 4.78 5.40
C ASN A 97 9.63 3.95 4.43
N PHE A 98 10.95 3.96 4.59
CA PHE A 98 11.84 3.13 3.77
C PHE A 98 11.61 1.65 4.04
N VAL A 99 11.55 1.24 5.31
CA VAL A 99 11.29 -0.16 5.70
C VAL A 99 9.90 -0.61 5.18
N LEU A 100 8.87 0.22 5.37
CA LEU A 100 7.53 -0.05 4.83
C LEU A 100 7.55 -0.18 3.31
N GLY A 101 8.26 0.71 2.61
CA GLY A 101 8.42 0.65 1.16
C GLY A 101 9.06 -0.66 0.67
N VAL A 102 10.07 -1.16 1.39
CA VAL A 102 10.70 -2.46 1.09
C VAL A 102 9.70 -3.61 1.31
N ILE A 103 8.97 -3.60 2.43
CA ILE A 103 7.97 -4.62 2.73
C ILE A 103 6.90 -4.66 1.64
N VAL A 104 6.36 -3.49 1.25
CA VAL A 104 5.37 -3.39 0.17
C VAL A 104 5.92 -3.95 -1.14
N LEU A 105 7.14 -3.55 -1.51
CA LEU A 105 7.75 -4.02 -2.75
C LEU A 105 7.88 -5.56 -2.76
N VAL A 106 8.33 -6.15 -1.66
CA VAL A 106 8.45 -7.62 -1.54
C VAL A 106 7.08 -8.28 -1.67
N LEU A 107 6.05 -7.77 -0.97
CA LEU A 107 4.70 -8.31 -1.05
C LEU A 107 4.10 -8.19 -2.46
N VAL A 108 4.34 -7.07 -3.16
CA VAL A 108 3.87 -6.88 -4.53
C VAL A 108 4.58 -7.82 -5.50
N VAL A 109 5.88 -8.07 -5.32
CA VAL A 109 6.63 -9.04 -6.14
C VAL A 109 6.10 -10.46 -5.92
N ILE A 110 5.86 -10.85 -4.67
CA ILE A 110 5.24 -12.16 -4.35
C ILE A 110 3.86 -12.25 -5.01
N GLY A 111 3.03 -11.21 -4.86
CA GLY A 111 1.71 -11.14 -5.50
C GLY A 111 1.78 -11.23 -7.02
N LEU A 112 2.77 -10.61 -7.66
CA LEU A 112 3.00 -10.70 -9.10
C LEU A 112 3.29 -12.15 -9.53
N VAL A 113 4.18 -12.83 -8.82
CA VAL A 113 4.53 -14.24 -9.11
C VAL A 113 3.29 -15.13 -8.99
N VAL A 114 2.51 -14.98 -7.93
CA VAL A 114 1.27 -15.73 -7.72
C VAL A 114 0.25 -15.43 -8.82
N ASN A 115 0.03 -14.15 -9.16
CA ASN A 115 -0.91 -13.76 -10.21
C ASN A 115 -0.52 -14.32 -11.58
N VAL A 116 0.76 -14.30 -11.93
CA VAL A 116 1.26 -14.89 -13.18
C VAL A 116 1.06 -16.40 -13.19
N ALA A 117 1.33 -17.07 -12.07
CA ALA A 117 1.17 -18.53 -11.96
C ALA A 117 -0.30 -18.98 -12.07
N VAL A 118 -1.23 -18.19 -11.51
CA VAL A 118 -2.67 -18.54 -11.46
C VAL A 118 -3.43 -18.06 -12.70
N SER A 119 -3.18 -16.82 -13.14
CA SER A 119 -3.98 -16.15 -14.17
C SER A 119 -3.21 -15.89 -15.48
N GLY A 120 -1.96 -16.35 -15.57
CA GLY A 120 -1.11 -16.15 -16.73
C GLY A 120 -0.79 -14.66 -16.99
N PRO A 121 -0.50 -14.29 -18.26
CA PRO A 121 -0.06 -12.93 -18.61
C PRO A 121 -1.08 -11.83 -18.29
N THR A 122 -2.37 -12.15 -18.27
CA THR A 122 -3.43 -11.19 -17.93
C THR A 122 -3.39 -10.76 -16.48
N GLY A 123 -3.03 -11.67 -15.56
CA GLY A 123 -2.82 -11.36 -14.14
C GLY A 123 -1.63 -10.42 -13.90
N ALA A 124 -0.62 -10.49 -14.76
CA ALA A 124 0.56 -9.63 -14.68
C ALA A 124 0.21 -8.13 -14.86
N ALA A 125 -0.74 -7.80 -15.74
CA ALA A 125 -1.08 -6.41 -16.05
C ALA A 125 -1.53 -5.62 -14.82
N TYR A 126 -2.34 -6.22 -13.95
CA TYR A 126 -2.79 -5.59 -12.70
C TYR A 126 -1.65 -5.42 -11.69
N SER A 127 -0.74 -6.38 -11.65
CA SER A 127 0.39 -6.37 -10.72
C SER A 127 1.46 -5.34 -11.09
N VAL A 128 1.59 -4.98 -12.38
CA VAL A 128 2.53 -3.95 -12.85
C VAL A 128 2.23 -2.59 -12.24
N VAL A 129 0.96 -2.20 -12.12
CA VAL A 129 0.56 -0.94 -11.49
C VAL A 129 1.03 -0.90 -10.03
N GLY A 130 0.79 -1.98 -9.28
CA GLY A 130 1.26 -2.12 -7.90
C GLY A 130 2.79 -2.04 -7.78
N LEU A 131 3.51 -2.66 -8.73
CA LEU A 131 4.97 -2.63 -8.77
C LEU A 131 5.50 -1.21 -8.99
N VAL A 132 4.95 -0.47 -9.96
CA VAL A 132 5.33 0.92 -10.24
C VAL A 132 5.09 1.81 -9.02
N LEU A 133 3.92 1.69 -8.38
CA LEU A 133 3.59 2.45 -7.17
C LEU A 133 4.56 2.15 -6.02
N SER A 134 4.89 0.88 -5.81
CA SER A 134 5.82 0.44 -4.76
C SER A 134 7.23 0.99 -5.00
N ILE A 135 7.70 0.97 -6.25
CA ILE A 135 9.01 1.54 -6.62
C ILE A 135 9.02 3.05 -6.40
N LEU A 136 7.97 3.77 -6.81
CA LEU A 136 7.87 5.23 -6.61
C LEU A 136 7.84 5.60 -5.13
N TYR A 137 7.10 4.84 -4.31
CA TYR A 137 7.06 5.02 -2.86
C TYR A 137 8.45 4.81 -2.24
N LEU A 138 9.12 3.69 -2.60
CA LEU A 138 10.45 3.37 -2.10
C LEU A 138 11.50 4.41 -2.52
N GLN A 139 11.45 4.90 -3.77
CA GLN A 139 12.33 5.96 -4.26
C GLN A 139 12.12 7.25 -3.47
N GLY A 140 10.87 7.64 -3.20
CA GLY A 140 10.55 8.82 -2.40
C GLY A 140 11.08 8.69 -0.97
N ALA A 141 10.90 7.54 -0.35
CA ALA A 141 11.41 7.25 0.99
C ALA A 141 12.94 7.25 1.04
N LYS A 142 13.60 6.66 0.03
CA LYS A 142 15.06 6.65 -0.10
C LYS A 142 15.62 8.07 -0.27
N GLN A 143 15.05 8.87 -1.15
CA GLN A 143 15.50 10.25 -1.38
C GLN A 143 15.43 11.09 -0.10
N ASN A 144 14.35 10.97 0.67
CA ASN A 144 14.24 11.66 1.97
C ASN A 144 15.27 11.15 2.98
N ARG A 145 15.50 9.84 3.04
CA ARG A 145 16.48 9.24 3.94
C ARG A 145 17.91 9.67 3.63
N ASP A 146 18.27 9.68 2.35
CA ASP A 146 19.62 10.02 1.93
C ASP A 146 19.88 11.53 2.15
N ALA A 147 18.91 12.41 1.89
CA ALA A 147 18.97 13.82 2.22
C ALA A 147 19.12 14.08 3.75
N TRP A 148 18.41 13.32 4.58
CA TRP A 148 18.52 13.42 6.03
C TRP A 148 19.90 12.99 6.53
N LYS A 149 20.44 11.90 6.01
CA LYS A 149 21.79 11.45 6.37
C LYS A 149 22.86 12.44 5.97
N ALA A 150 22.74 13.03 4.78
CA ALA A 150 23.69 14.06 4.29
C ALA A 150 23.65 15.35 5.15
N ALA A 151 22.51 15.67 5.74
CA ALA A 151 22.38 16.84 6.62
C ALA A 151 22.96 16.61 8.04
N GLN A 152 23.27 15.36 8.40
CA GLN A 152 23.85 14.98 9.71
C GLN A 152 25.37 14.69 9.63
N SER A 153 25.93 14.58 8.43
CA SER A 153 27.36 14.41 8.19
C SER A 153 28.05 15.74 8.01
#